data_3b4ecc13cabe5305031bf32c2dd98fd4
#
_entry.id   3b4ecc13cabe5305031bf32c2dd98fd4
#
_cell.length_a   1.000
_cell.length_b   1.000
_cell.length_c   1.000
_cell.angle_alpha   90.00
_cell.angle_beta   90.00
_cell.angle_gamma   90.00
#
_symmetry.space_group_name_H-M   'P 1'
#
loop_
_entity.id
_entity.type
_entity.pdbx_description
1 polymer ?
#
loop_
_entity_poly.entity_id
_entity_poly.type
_entity_poly.pdbx_seq_one_letter_code
_entity_poly.pdbx_strand_id
1 'polypeptide(L)'
;GSGLEDGALLLYPLMFLRQTLRTRGLAEAHFRWPAQSIASLRRHLHWLMPVLTVTQIIVSAIEYESQDAYSASIGRIAFTVGLVALSAFLRRVLKPQGQVLKRFIEDNPGGLITRLRYVWYPLAFLLPISFAVLSWTGFHYTALQLEIKLEYSLVLAMALVILNGVMLRWLFIARRRVAVEDAK
;
A
#
# COMPACT_ATOMS: atom_id res chain seq x y z
N GLY A 1 -10.16 -19.48 -12.77
CA GLY A 1 -9.24 -18.34 -13.12
C GLY A 1 -9.16 -17.26 -12.06
N SER A 2 -10.13 -17.17 -11.12
CA SER A 2 -10.25 -16.04 -10.20
C SER A 2 -9.13 -15.94 -9.15
N GLY A 3 -8.65 -17.02 -8.58
CA GLY A 3 -7.68 -16.97 -7.46
C GLY A 3 -6.30 -16.44 -7.86
N LEU A 4 -5.81 -16.71 -9.06
CA LEU A 4 -4.55 -16.14 -9.58
C LEU A 4 -4.72 -14.68 -9.98
N GLU A 5 -5.90 -14.29 -10.47
CA GLU A 5 -6.22 -12.91 -10.82
C GLU A 5 -6.34 -12.05 -9.56
N ASP A 6 -6.98 -12.56 -8.51
CA ASP A 6 -7.13 -11.87 -7.23
C ASP A 6 -5.78 -11.70 -6.51
N GLY A 7 -4.93 -12.73 -6.50
CA GLY A 7 -3.56 -12.62 -5.94
C GLY A 7 -2.63 -11.68 -6.72
N ALA A 8 -2.85 -11.51 -8.02
CA ALA A 8 -2.11 -10.56 -8.85
C ALA A 8 -2.47 -9.10 -8.53
N LEU A 9 -3.70 -8.84 -8.05
CA LEU A 9 -4.16 -7.47 -7.77
C LEU A 9 -3.32 -6.76 -6.70
N LEU A 10 -2.79 -7.46 -5.70
CA LEU A 10 -1.86 -6.89 -4.71
C LEU A 10 -0.48 -6.63 -5.31
N LEU A 11 0.01 -7.53 -6.15
CA LEU A 11 1.37 -7.44 -6.68
C LEU A 11 1.51 -6.31 -7.70
N TYR A 12 0.48 -6.04 -8.53
CA TYR A 12 0.51 -4.97 -9.52
C TYR A 12 0.76 -3.59 -8.90
N PRO A 13 0.00 -3.12 -7.90
CA PRO A 13 0.24 -1.81 -7.29
C PRO A 13 1.59 -1.74 -6.56
N LEU A 14 2.04 -2.83 -5.95
CA LEU A 14 3.35 -2.88 -5.31
C LEU A 14 4.49 -2.85 -6.34
N MET A 15 4.35 -3.55 -7.47
CA MET A 15 5.28 -3.46 -8.59
C MET A 15 5.29 -2.06 -9.20
N PHE A 16 4.12 -1.45 -9.39
CA PHE A 16 4.01 -0.09 -9.87
C PHE A 16 4.65 0.90 -8.88
N LEU A 17 4.41 0.76 -7.58
CA LEU A 17 5.05 1.55 -6.55
C LEU A 17 6.57 1.37 -6.56
N ARG A 18 7.06 0.16 -6.73
CA ARG A 18 8.49 -0.14 -6.89
C ARG A 18 9.09 0.56 -8.11
N GLN A 19 8.38 0.58 -9.24
CA GLN A 19 8.83 1.28 -10.45
C GLN A 19 8.84 2.80 -10.27
N THR A 20 7.83 3.37 -9.63
CA THR A 20 7.76 4.82 -9.35
C THR A 20 8.86 5.29 -8.40
N LEU A 21 9.32 4.41 -7.50
CA LEU A 21 10.39 4.66 -6.53
C LEU A 21 11.80 4.35 -7.07
N ARG A 22 11.92 4.00 -8.34
CA ARG A 22 13.24 3.77 -8.98
C ARG A 22 14.08 5.05 -8.96
N THR A 23 15.41 4.90 -8.83
CA THR A 23 16.35 6.02 -8.96
C THR A 23 16.11 6.78 -10.26
N ARG A 24 15.87 8.09 -10.19
CA ARG A 24 15.36 8.95 -11.27
C ARG A 24 13.92 8.61 -11.72
N GLY A 25 13.14 7.94 -10.85
CA GLY A 25 11.75 7.63 -11.10
C GLY A 25 10.82 8.83 -10.88
N LEU A 26 9.51 8.61 -11.08
CA LEU A 26 8.47 9.63 -10.96
C LEU A 26 8.45 10.30 -9.57
N ALA A 27 8.77 9.56 -8.51
CA ALA A 27 8.78 10.07 -7.14
C ALA A 27 9.84 11.16 -6.92
N GLU A 28 11.03 10.98 -7.48
CA GLU A 28 12.13 11.95 -7.37
C GLU A 28 11.97 13.11 -8.35
N ALA A 29 11.72 12.78 -9.64
CA ALA A 29 11.64 13.76 -10.72
C ALA A 29 10.37 14.63 -10.67
N HIS A 30 9.23 14.06 -10.22
CA HIS A 30 7.93 14.70 -10.30
C HIS A 30 7.41 15.20 -8.96
N PHE A 31 7.60 14.44 -7.87
CA PHE A 31 7.03 14.75 -6.57
C PHE A 31 8.02 15.36 -5.59
N ARG A 32 9.32 15.47 -5.95
CA ARG A 32 10.40 16.01 -5.09
C ARG A 32 10.39 15.39 -3.68
N TRP A 33 10.05 14.11 -3.58
CA TRP A 33 10.09 13.42 -2.30
C TRP A 33 11.52 13.38 -1.76
N PRO A 34 11.72 13.52 -0.45
CA PRO A 34 13.04 13.42 0.15
C PRO A 34 13.69 12.09 -0.20
N ALA A 35 14.94 12.10 -0.61
CA ALA A 35 15.67 10.88 -0.99
C ALA A 35 15.69 9.82 0.12
N GLN A 36 15.70 10.25 1.40
CA GLN A 36 15.61 9.38 2.56
C GLN A 36 14.26 8.66 2.66
N SER A 37 13.15 9.34 2.34
CA SER A 37 11.81 8.75 2.32
C SER A 37 11.69 7.68 1.24
N ILE A 38 12.21 7.96 0.03
CA ILE A 38 12.24 7.02 -1.09
C ILE A 38 13.09 5.80 -0.75
N ALA A 39 14.29 6.00 -0.18
CA ALA A 39 15.19 4.91 0.21
C ALA A 39 14.57 4.02 1.29
N SER A 40 13.92 4.61 2.31
CA SER A 40 13.22 3.88 3.36
C SER A 40 12.07 3.06 2.80
N LEU A 41 11.22 3.65 1.97
CA LEU A 41 10.08 2.96 1.37
C LEU A 41 10.55 1.82 0.45
N ARG A 42 11.56 2.05 -0.37
CA ARG A 42 12.15 1.03 -1.24
C ARG A 42 12.74 -0.15 -0.46
N ARG A 43 13.42 0.10 0.67
CA ARG A 43 13.95 -0.93 1.55
C ARG A 43 12.83 -1.81 2.11
N HIS A 44 11.73 -1.20 2.54
CA HIS A 44 10.60 -1.93 3.09
C HIS A 44 9.83 -2.71 2.02
N LEU A 45 9.69 -2.19 0.81
CA LEU A 45 9.11 -2.91 -0.31
C LEU A 45 9.95 -4.10 -0.75
N HIS A 46 11.27 -4.00 -0.63
CA HIS A 46 12.18 -5.06 -1.09
C HIS A 46 12.00 -6.39 -0.33
N TRP A 47 11.71 -6.34 0.97
CA TRP A 47 11.44 -7.55 1.75
C TRP A 47 9.97 -7.93 1.72
N LEU A 48 9.04 -6.96 1.63
CA LEU A 48 7.60 -7.24 1.60
C LEU A 48 7.18 -8.00 0.35
N MET A 49 7.65 -7.57 -0.83
CA MET A 49 7.25 -8.17 -2.11
C MET A 49 7.48 -9.69 -2.18
N PRO A 50 8.68 -10.24 -1.89
CA PRO A 50 8.86 -11.68 -1.93
C PRO A 50 8.00 -12.42 -0.91
N VAL A 51 7.79 -11.87 0.28
CA VAL A 51 6.91 -12.48 1.28
C VAL A 51 5.48 -12.57 0.77
N LEU A 52 4.92 -11.45 0.27
CA LEU A 52 3.56 -11.45 -0.26
C LEU A 52 3.43 -12.35 -1.50
N THR A 53 4.43 -12.36 -2.39
CA THR A 53 4.40 -13.24 -3.58
C THR A 53 4.35 -14.71 -3.17
N VAL A 54 5.19 -15.14 -2.25
CA VAL A 54 5.22 -16.53 -1.79
C VAL A 54 3.93 -16.91 -1.07
N THR A 55 3.44 -16.05 -0.17
CA THR A 55 2.19 -16.33 0.56
C THR A 55 0.99 -16.39 -0.38
N GLN A 56 0.90 -15.52 -1.37
CA GLN A 56 -0.17 -15.54 -2.36
C GLN A 56 -0.11 -16.79 -3.27
N ILE A 57 1.07 -17.20 -3.69
CA ILE A 57 1.21 -18.45 -4.48
C ILE A 57 0.71 -19.65 -3.64
N ILE A 58 1.07 -19.72 -2.35
CA ILE A 58 0.64 -20.81 -1.48
C ILE A 58 -0.89 -20.77 -1.30
N VAL A 59 -1.48 -19.61 -1.01
CA VAL A 59 -2.93 -19.46 -0.84
C VAL A 59 -3.66 -19.88 -2.12
N SER A 60 -3.24 -19.35 -3.29
CA SER A 60 -3.86 -19.64 -4.58
C SER A 60 -3.73 -21.12 -4.96
N ALA A 61 -2.58 -21.75 -4.70
CA ALA A 61 -2.38 -23.18 -4.99
C ALA A 61 -3.32 -24.05 -4.16
N ILE A 62 -3.52 -23.69 -2.89
CA ILE A 62 -4.38 -24.43 -1.97
C ILE A 62 -5.86 -24.23 -2.31
N GLU A 63 -6.30 -23.04 -2.67
CA GLU A 63 -7.68 -22.81 -3.11
C GLU A 63 -8.06 -23.60 -4.37
N TYR A 64 -7.08 -23.86 -5.23
CA TYR A 64 -7.31 -24.63 -6.46
C TYR A 64 -7.37 -26.15 -6.23
N GLU A 65 -6.62 -26.69 -5.26
CA GLU A 65 -6.37 -28.14 -5.15
C GLU A 65 -7.08 -28.82 -3.97
N SER A 66 -7.66 -28.07 -3.02
CA SER A 66 -7.94 -28.67 -1.73
C SER A 66 -9.40 -28.90 -1.38
N GLN A 67 -9.69 -30.21 -1.10
CA GLN A 67 -10.78 -30.63 -0.23
C GLN A 67 -10.27 -31.14 1.15
N ASP A 68 -8.97 -31.12 1.42
CA ASP A 68 -8.39 -31.70 2.63
C ASP A 68 -8.21 -30.67 3.75
N ALA A 69 -8.54 -31.06 4.99
CA ALA A 69 -8.41 -30.22 6.18
C ALA A 69 -6.98 -29.74 6.43
N TYR A 70 -5.97 -30.49 5.99
CA TYR A 70 -4.57 -30.14 6.11
C TYR A 70 -4.18 -28.95 5.20
N SER A 71 -4.62 -28.97 3.95
CA SER A 71 -4.40 -27.90 2.99
C SER A 71 -5.06 -26.59 3.44
N ALA A 72 -6.28 -26.66 3.99
CA ALA A 72 -6.95 -25.51 4.57
C ALA A 72 -6.17 -24.87 5.72
N SER A 73 -5.44 -25.66 6.50
CA SER A 73 -4.60 -25.16 7.60
C SER A 73 -3.36 -24.42 7.07
N ILE A 74 -2.69 -24.95 6.05
CA ILE A 74 -1.53 -24.31 5.42
C ILE A 74 -1.94 -22.98 4.76
N GLY A 75 -3.09 -22.95 4.08
CA GLY A 75 -3.62 -21.73 3.49
C GLY A 75 -3.86 -20.62 4.52
N ARG A 76 -4.45 -20.96 5.67
CA ARG A 76 -4.64 -20.00 6.77
C ARG A 76 -3.32 -19.48 7.35
N ILE A 77 -2.31 -20.34 7.49
CA ILE A 77 -0.99 -19.93 7.96
C ILE A 77 -0.34 -18.97 6.95
N ALA A 78 -0.32 -19.33 5.66
CA ALA A 78 0.22 -18.48 4.61
C ALA A 78 -0.48 -17.11 4.57
N PHE A 79 -1.80 -17.10 4.59
CA PHE A 79 -2.63 -15.91 4.67
C PHE A 79 -2.27 -15.04 5.88
N THR A 80 -2.16 -15.64 7.06
CA THR A 80 -1.78 -14.94 8.30
C THR A 80 -0.39 -14.32 8.18
N VAL A 81 0.59 -15.04 7.63
CA VAL A 81 1.96 -14.54 7.43
C VAL A 81 1.95 -13.32 6.50
N GLY A 82 1.18 -13.37 5.40
CA GLY A 82 1.01 -12.25 4.47
C GLY A 82 0.45 -11.00 5.16
N LEU A 83 -0.64 -11.17 5.93
CA LEU A 83 -1.28 -10.08 6.66
C LEU A 83 -0.39 -9.48 7.76
N VAL A 84 0.35 -10.30 8.49
CA VAL A 84 1.31 -9.83 9.50
C VAL A 84 2.46 -9.06 8.84
N ALA A 85 2.97 -9.55 7.70
CA ALA A 85 3.99 -8.84 6.93
C ALA A 85 3.48 -7.49 6.42
N LEU A 86 2.26 -7.44 5.88
CA LEU A 86 1.59 -6.22 5.44
C LEU A 86 1.41 -5.23 6.61
N SER A 87 0.93 -5.71 7.75
CA SER A 87 0.78 -4.91 8.97
C SER A 87 2.10 -4.32 9.44
N ALA A 88 3.17 -5.12 9.47
CA ALA A 88 4.51 -4.67 9.85
C ALA A 88 5.04 -3.61 8.88
N PHE A 89 4.77 -3.75 7.59
CA PHE A 89 5.10 -2.76 6.56
C PHE A 89 4.33 -1.45 6.78
N LEU A 90 3.00 -1.51 6.91
CA LEU A 90 2.16 -0.34 7.15
C LEU A 90 2.57 0.40 8.43
N ARG A 91 2.82 -0.33 9.52
CA ARG A 91 3.30 0.25 10.78
C ARG A 91 4.61 1.03 10.63
N ARG A 92 5.55 0.50 9.81
CA ARG A 92 6.86 1.15 9.61
C ARG A 92 6.78 2.35 8.66
N VAL A 93 6.05 2.19 7.57
CA VAL A 93 5.94 3.22 6.52
C VAL A 93 5.04 4.37 6.95
N LEU A 94 3.90 4.07 7.56
CA LEU A 94 2.90 5.06 7.96
C LEU A 94 3.16 5.68 9.34
N LYS A 95 4.27 5.33 10.02
CA LYS A 95 4.62 5.95 11.30
C LYS A 95 4.68 7.48 11.15
N PRO A 96 3.89 8.25 11.94
CA PRO A 96 3.80 9.72 11.77
C PRO A 96 5.14 10.46 11.95
N GLN A 97 6.02 9.92 12.80
CA GLN A 97 7.37 10.44 13.01
C GLN A 97 8.41 9.76 12.09
N GLY A 98 7.96 8.88 11.19
CA GLY A 98 8.80 8.16 10.24
C GLY A 98 9.27 9.05 9.10
N GLN A 99 10.37 8.66 8.45
CA GLN A 99 10.99 9.42 7.37
C GLN A 99 10.05 9.69 6.18
N VAL A 100 9.00 8.88 5.99
CA VAL A 100 8.09 8.98 4.84
C VAL A 100 7.06 10.10 5.05
N LEU A 101 6.41 10.14 6.21
CA LEU A 101 5.28 11.04 6.48
C LEU A 101 5.65 12.30 7.26
N LYS A 102 6.82 12.31 7.91
CA LYS A 102 7.23 13.42 8.77
C LYS A 102 7.11 14.77 8.08
N ARG A 103 7.70 14.93 6.89
CA ARG A 103 7.68 16.18 6.15
C ARG A 103 6.28 16.59 5.71
N PHE A 104 5.47 15.64 5.25
CA PHE A 104 4.09 15.92 4.86
C PHE A 104 3.25 16.43 6.04
N ILE A 105 3.47 15.87 7.23
CA ILE A 105 2.79 16.28 8.46
C ILE A 105 3.29 17.64 8.93
N GLU A 106 4.58 17.92 8.83
CA GLU A 106 5.20 19.21 9.19
C GLU A 106 4.75 20.34 8.25
N ASP A 107 4.64 20.06 6.95
CA ASP A 107 4.19 21.03 5.95
C ASP A 107 2.67 21.32 6.04
N ASN A 108 1.88 20.46 6.70
CA ASN A 108 0.42 20.58 6.85
C ASN A 108 -0.04 20.40 8.30
N PRO A 109 0.31 21.28 9.24
CA PRO A 109 0.02 21.11 10.68
C PRO A 109 -1.48 21.14 11.00
N GLY A 110 -2.31 21.80 10.19
CA GLY A 110 -3.78 21.87 10.33
C GLY A 110 -4.57 20.87 9.49
N GLY A 111 -3.90 20.01 8.71
CA GLY A 111 -4.56 19.06 7.82
C GLY A 111 -5.31 17.96 8.57
N LEU A 112 -6.40 17.44 7.97
CA LEU A 112 -7.18 16.31 8.51
C LEU A 112 -6.30 15.09 8.79
N ILE A 113 -5.34 14.79 7.93
CA ILE A 113 -4.40 13.68 8.08
C ILE A 113 -3.56 13.84 9.35
N THR A 114 -3.07 15.07 9.63
CA THR A 114 -2.29 15.37 10.82
C THR A 114 -3.15 15.30 12.08
N ARG A 115 -4.37 15.81 12.02
CA ARG A 115 -5.30 15.85 13.15
C ARG A 115 -5.80 14.46 13.55
N LEU A 116 -6.11 13.62 12.57
CA LEU A 116 -6.62 12.26 12.78
C LEU A 116 -5.53 11.20 12.85
N ARG A 117 -4.24 11.56 12.97
CA ARG A 117 -3.11 10.61 12.97
C ARG A 117 -3.21 9.53 14.04
N TYR A 118 -3.81 9.84 15.19
CA TYR A 118 -3.99 8.91 16.28
C TYR A 118 -5.09 7.87 16.02
N VAL A 119 -5.92 8.09 15.00
CA VAL A 119 -7.00 7.19 14.60
C VAL A 119 -6.59 6.38 13.39
N TRP A 120 -6.23 7.04 12.28
CA TRP A 120 -5.95 6.31 11.04
C TRP A 120 -4.66 5.48 11.10
N TYR A 121 -3.65 5.91 11.86
CA TYR A 121 -2.40 5.18 11.96
C TYR A 121 -2.56 3.81 12.63
N PRO A 122 -3.14 3.69 13.85
CA PRO A 122 -3.39 2.37 14.43
C PRO A 122 -4.38 1.56 13.60
N LEU A 123 -5.40 2.18 13.03
CA LEU A 123 -6.37 1.49 12.17
C LEU A 123 -5.69 0.84 10.97
N ALA A 124 -4.78 1.54 10.29
CA ALA A 124 -4.10 1.06 9.11
C ALA A 124 -3.30 -0.24 9.34
N PHE A 125 -2.60 -0.38 10.47
CA PHE A 125 -1.83 -1.59 10.75
C PHE A 125 -2.59 -2.66 11.54
N LEU A 126 -3.63 -2.29 12.32
CA LEU A 126 -4.45 -3.24 13.06
C LEU A 126 -5.47 -3.95 12.15
N LEU A 127 -5.91 -3.29 11.08
CA LEU A 127 -6.92 -3.83 10.18
C LEU A 127 -6.46 -5.15 9.50
N PRO A 128 -5.24 -5.30 8.95
CA PRO A 128 -4.78 -6.61 8.47
C PRO A 128 -4.69 -7.65 9.60
N ILE A 129 -4.29 -7.26 10.81
CA ILE A 129 -4.23 -8.18 11.95
C ILE A 129 -5.63 -8.67 12.33
N SER A 130 -6.65 -7.80 12.30
CA SER A 130 -8.02 -8.21 12.58
C SER A 130 -8.54 -9.25 11.56
N PHE A 131 -8.13 -9.16 10.31
CA PHE A 131 -8.48 -10.17 9.30
C PHE A 131 -7.77 -11.50 9.57
N ALA A 132 -6.52 -11.48 10.04
CA ALA A 132 -5.83 -12.69 10.46
C ALA A 132 -6.59 -13.36 11.62
N VAL A 133 -6.99 -12.61 12.65
CA VAL A 133 -7.80 -13.13 13.77
C VAL A 133 -9.13 -13.69 13.27
N LEU A 134 -9.83 -12.97 12.39
CA LEU A 134 -11.10 -13.40 11.81
C LEU A 134 -10.97 -14.74 11.06
N SER A 135 -9.87 -14.94 10.33
CA SER A 135 -9.58 -16.19 9.65
C SER A 135 -9.45 -17.39 10.63
N TRP A 136 -8.83 -17.17 11.79
CA TRP A 136 -8.66 -18.21 12.80
C TRP A 136 -9.92 -18.49 13.61
N THR A 137 -10.85 -17.54 13.70
CA THR A 137 -12.17 -17.75 14.37
C THR A 137 -13.17 -18.51 13.50
N GLY A 138 -12.78 -18.99 12.33
CA GLY A 138 -13.63 -19.79 11.44
C GLY A 138 -14.21 -19.02 10.25
N PHE A 139 -14.07 -17.71 10.20
CA PHE A 139 -14.57 -16.85 9.12
C PHE A 139 -13.52 -16.58 8.04
N HIS A 140 -12.80 -17.64 7.63
CA HIS A 140 -11.69 -17.53 6.67
C HIS A 140 -12.13 -16.91 5.33
N TYR A 141 -13.25 -17.36 4.77
CA TYR A 141 -13.78 -16.80 3.52
C TYR A 141 -14.10 -15.30 3.65
N THR A 142 -14.70 -14.89 4.76
CA THR A 142 -14.99 -13.48 5.01
C THR A 142 -13.70 -12.66 5.12
N ALA A 143 -12.67 -13.22 5.78
CA ALA A 143 -11.37 -12.57 5.90
C ALA A 143 -10.70 -12.36 4.54
N LEU A 144 -10.75 -13.35 3.65
CA LEU A 144 -10.25 -13.25 2.26
C LEU A 144 -10.99 -12.15 1.49
N GLN A 145 -12.31 -12.13 1.55
CA GLN A 145 -13.11 -11.09 0.87
C GLN A 145 -12.81 -9.67 1.38
N LEU A 146 -12.58 -9.53 2.68
CA LEU A 146 -12.22 -8.24 3.28
C LEU A 146 -10.80 -7.81 2.89
N GLU A 147 -9.85 -8.76 2.79
CA GLU A 147 -8.50 -8.49 2.30
C GLU A 147 -8.54 -7.95 0.87
N ILE A 148 -9.25 -8.60 -0.04
CA ILE A 148 -9.42 -8.15 -1.42
C ILE A 148 -9.99 -6.71 -1.46
N LYS A 149 -10.99 -6.41 -0.63
CA LYS A 149 -11.53 -5.03 -0.52
C LYS A 149 -10.52 -4.03 0.01
N LEU A 150 -9.70 -4.43 0.96
CA LEU A 150 -8.61 -3.61 1.47
C LEU A 150 -7.59 -3.30 0.37
N GLU A 151 -7.22 -4.30 -0.42
CA GLU A 151 -6.30 -4.14 -1.55
C GLU A 151 -6.82 -3.14 -2.58
N TYR A 152 -8.08 -3.29 -3.02
CA TYR A 152 -8.72 -2.31 -3.90
C TYR A 152 -8.70 -0.90 -3.31
N SER A 153 -8.94 -0.77 -2.01
CA SER A 153 -8.91 0.52 -1.33
C SER A 153 -7.50 1.13 -1.31
N LEU A 154 -6.46 0.32 -1.11
CA LEU A 154 -5.07 0.76 -1.16
C LEU A 154 -4.66 1.19 -2.58
N VAL A 155 -5.06 0.43 -3.60
CA VAL A 155 -4.84 0.77 -5.01
C VAL A 155 -5.52 2.09 -5.35
N LEU A 156 -6.78 2.26 -4.96
CA LEU A 156 -7.54 3.48 -5.20
C LEU A 156 -6.90 4.68 -4.49
N ALA A 157 -6.51 4.53 -3.22
CA ALA A 157 -5.82 5.58 -2.48
C ALA A 157 -4.51 6.00 -3.15
N MET A 158 -3.72 5.03 -3.63
CA MET A 158 -2.49 5.31 -4.36
C MET A 158 -2.75 6.01 -5.70
N ALA A 159 -3.75 5.58 -6.45
CA ALA A 159 -4.17 6.23 -7.70
C ALA A 159 -4.59 7.69 -7.46
N LEU A 160 -5.35 7.97 -6.40
CA LEU A 160 -5.78 9.32 -6.02
C LEU A 160 -4.58 10.21 -5.63
N VAL A 161 -3.59 9.69 -4.91
CA VAL A 161 -2.36 10.43 -4.57
C VAL A 161 -1.59 10.82 -5.83
N ILE A 162 -1.45 9.89 -6.77
CA ILE A 162 -0.76 10.15 -8.05
C ILE A 162 -1.54 11.18 -8.87
N LEU A 163 -2.85 11.00 -9.01
CA LEU A 163 -3.71 11.91 -9.75
C LEU A 163 -3.64 13.33 -9.19
N ASN A 164 -3.75 13.47 -7.87
CA ASN A 164 -3.59 14.77 -7.19
C ASN A 164 -2.23 15.41 -7.50
N GLY A 165 -1.15 14.65 -7.44
CA GLY A 165 0.18 15.15 -7.77
C GLY A 165 0.31 15.62 -9.23
N VAL A 166 -0.27 14.90 -10.17
CA VAL A 166 -0.31 15.29 -11.60
C VAL A 166 -1.15 16.55 -11.81
N MET A 167 -2.34 16.64 -11.18
CA MET A 167 -3.22 17.81 -11.29
C MET A 167 -2.57 19.08 -10.74
N LEU A 168 -1.95 19.00 -9.56
CA LEU A 168 -1.24 20.14 -8.98
C LEU A 168 -0.13 20.63 -9.90
N ARG A 169 0.64 19.73 -10.48
CA ARG A 169 1.70 20.09 -11.42
C ARG A 169 1.14 20.75 -12.67
N TRP A 170 0.06 20.23 -13.24
CA TRP A 170 -0.59 20.82 -14.42
C TRP A 170 -1.08 22.23 -14.13
N LEU A 171 -1.68 22.47 -12.95
CA LEU A 171 -2.10 23.78 -12.50
C LEU A 171 -0.92 24.77 -12.37
N PHE A 172 0.22 24.33 -11.81
CA PHE A 172 1.42 25.18 -11.72
C PHE A 172 1.97 25.56 -13.09
N ILE A 173 1.96 24.64 -14.06
CA ILE A 173 2.41 24.92 -15.43
C ILE A 173 1.44 25.86 -16.12
N ALA A 174 0.12 25.68 -15.97
CA ALA A 174 -0.90 26.53 -16.54
C ALA A 174 -0.80 27.97 -15.98
N ARG A 175 -0.68 28.13 -14.66
CA ARG A 175 -0.47 29.45 -14.02
C ARG A 175 0.79 30.15 -14.51
N ARG A 176 1.88 29.42 -14.71
CA ARG A 176 3.13 30.02 -15.20
C ARG A 176 3.01 30.49 -16.66
N ARG A 177 2.23 29.81 -17.50
CA ARG A 177 1.97 30.26 -18.87
C ARG A 177 1.18 31.57 -18.90
N VAL A 178 0.12 31.67 -18.11
CA VAL A 178 -0.70 32.90 -18.01
C VAL A 178 0.13 34.07 -17.51
N ALA A 179 0.94 33.89 -16.46
CA ALA A 179 1.79 34.95 -15.93
C ALA A 179 2.88 35.43 -16.90
N VAL A 180 3.31 34.61 -17.85
CA VAL A 180 4.26 35.00 -18.90
C VAL A 180 3.56 35.71 -20.05
N GLU A 181 2.31 35.39 -20.33
CA GLU A 181 1.51 36.11 -21.34
C GLU A 181 1.10 37.50 -20.86
N ASP A 182 0.74 37.64 -19.58
CA ASP A 182 0.39 38.98 -18.98
C ASP A 182 1.59 39.91 -18.84
N ALA A 183 2.83 39.41 -18.92
CA ALA A 183 4.06 40.17 -18.82
C ALA A 183 4.64 40.61 -20.17
N LYS A 184 3.96 40.30 -21.28
CA LYS A 184 4.32 40.74 -22.65
C LYS A 184 3.44 41.89 -23.10
#